data_b6f15b7ae490c8b596cb021e48a0af7f
#
_entry.id   b6f15b7ae490c8b596cb021e48a0af7f
#
_cell.length_a   1.000
_cell.length_b   1.000
_cell.length_c   1.000
_cell.angle_alpha   90.00
_cell.angle_beta   90.00
_cell.angle_gamma   90.00
#
_symmetry.space_group_name_H-M   'P 1'
#
loop_
_entity.id
_entity.type
_entity.pdbx_description
1 polymer ?
#
loop_
_entity_poly.entity_id
_entity_poly.type
_entity_poly.pdbx_seq_one_letter_code
_entity_poly.pdbx_strand_id
1 'polypeptide(L)'
;MRNALVVGVLVFALILAANTGCMKCGEKASEKVAEKMAEQTSGGKVKADFGTVDISDLPQNLRYPNAVAKAKWQVNTKDGSGTVWAFETKDARSQVVQFYKSALSGWKSSLASETQDMTMLMYASQDEKEFVMINVSSQDSGTQLQITYTKK
;
A
#
# COMPACT_ATOMS: atom_id res chain seq x y z
N MET A 1 9.52 18.73 3.40
CA MET A 1 8.79 17.78 4.27
C MET A 1 7.26 17.91 4.23
N ARG A 2 6.68 19.09 3.98
CA ARG A 2 5.21 19.30 3.95
C ARG A 2 4.47 18.65 2.77
N ASN A 3 5.12 18.47 1.63
CA ASN A 3 4.48 17.96 0.41
C ASN A 3 4.34 16.44 0.34
N ALA A 4 5.22 15.69 1.01
CA ALA A 4 5.14 14.22 1.03
C ALA A 4 3.94 13.69 1.86
N LEU A 5 3.54 14.44 2.88
CA LEU A 5 2.42 14.09 3.75
C LEU A 5 1.07 14.28 3.05
N VAL A 6 0.97 15.27 2.16
CA VAL A 6 -0.26 15.57 1.41
C VAL A 6 -0.54 14.49 0.35
N VAL A 7 0.49 13.96 -0.31
CA VAL A 7 0.35 12.91 -1.32
C VAL A 7 -0.14 11.59 -0.68
N GLY A 8 0.35 11.26 0.51
CA GLY A 8 -0.07 10.05 1.23
C GLY A 8 -1.56 10.06 1.62
N VAL A 9 -2.09 11.22 2.02
CA VAL A 9 -3.49 11.35 2.46
C VAL A 9 -4.47 11.31 1.27
N LEU A 10 -4.09 11.87 0.11
CA LEU A 10 -4.95 11.90 -1.09
C LEU A 10 -5.09 10.53 -1.75
N VAL A 11 -4.03 9.70 -1.75
CA VAL A 11 -4.11 8.32 -2.26
C VAL A 11 -5.05 7.46 -1.39
N PHE A 12 -5.14 7.75 -0.09
CA PHE A 12 -6.01 7.03 0.84
C PHE A 12 -7.52 7.24 0.56
N ALA A 13 -7.91 8.44 0.14
CA ALA A 13 -9.32 8.77 -0.15
C ALA A 13 -9.87 8.05 -1.40
N LEU A 14 -9.02 7.71 -2.38
CA LEU A 14 -9.41 7.06 -3.63
C LEU A 14 -9.71 5.56 -3.47
N ILE A 15 -9.12 4.90 -2.48
CA ILE A 15 -9.27 3.45 -2.28
C ILE A 15 -10.61 3.11 -1.62
N LEU A 16 -11.19 4.00 -0.83
CA LEU A 16 -12.48 3.79 -0.17
C LEU A 16 -13.68 3.81 -1.12
N ALA A 17 -13.55 4.42 -2.31
CA ALA A 17 -14.63 4.50 -3.29
C ALA A 17 -14.78 3.25 -4.17
N ALA A 18 -13.82 2.34 -4.19
CA ALA A 18 -13.82 1.17 -5.07
C ALA A 18 -14.64 -0.04 -4.53
N ASN A 19 -15.16 0.03 -3.31
CA ASN A 19 -15.85 -1.10 -2.67
C ASN A 19 -17.37 -1.16 -2.89
N THR A 20 -17.95 -0.24 -3.65
CA THR A 20 -19.41 -0.25 -3.93
C THR A 20 -19.69 -0.25 -5.43
N GLY A 21 -19.74 -1.42 -6.05
CA GLY A 21 -20.34 -1.50 -7.37
C GLY A 21 -19.90 -2.66 -8.25
N CYS A 22 -20.80 -3.60 -8.46
CA CYS A 22 -20.97 -4.54 -9.58
C CYS A 22 -19.74 -4.93 -10.41
N MET A 23 -19.11 -6.01 -10.01
CA MET A 23 -18.18 -6.80 -10.84
C MET A 23 -18.92 -7.40 -12.04
N LYS A 24 -18.68 -6.90 -13.24
CA LYS A 24 -18.64 -7.66 -14.50
C LYS A 24 -18.55 -6.82 -15.78
N CYS A 25 -18.06 -5.60 -15.74
CA CYS A 25 -17.81 -4.84 -16.98
C CYS A 25 -16.43 -4.17 -16.94
N GLY A 26 -15.46 -4.82 -17.60
CA GLY A 26 -14.29 -4.13 -18.15
C GLY A 26 -13.14 -3.81 -17.22
N GLU A 27 -12.37 -4.82 -16.79
CA GLU A 27 -11.09 -4.63 -16.09
C GLU A 27 -10.19 -3.58 -16.75
N LYS A 28 -10.10 -3.58 -18.09
CA LYS A 28 -9.27 -2.61 -18.84
C LYS A 28 -9.79 -1.18 -18.88
N ALA A 29 -11.10 -0.95 -18.64
CA ALA A 29 -11.66 0.39 -18.60
C ALA A 29 -11.45 1.05 -17.23
N SER A 30 -11.49 0.27 -16.14
CA SER A 30 -11.23 0.74 -14.79
C SER A 30 -9.75 1.09 -14.56
N GLU A 31 -8.81 0.35 -15.16
CA GLU A 31 -7.38 0.65 -15.12
C GLU A 31 -7.07 2.05 -15.68
N LYS A 32 -7.52 2.33 -16.89
CA LYS A 32 -7.24 3.63 -17.54
C LYS A 32 -7.88 4.83 -16.84
N VAL A 33 -9.02 4.63 -16.20
CA VAL A 33 -9.68 5.71 -15.43
C VAL A 33 -8.93 5.94 -14.12
N ALA A 34 -8.52 4.87 -13.44
CA ALA A 34 -7.73 4.96 -12.21
C ALA A 34 -6.35 5.60 -12.47
N GLU A 35 -5.67 5.21 -13.57
CA GLU A 35 -4.40 5.81 -13.98
C GLU A 35 -4.52 7.31 -14.26
N LYS A 36 -5.52 7.73 -15.06
CA LYS A 36 -5.74 9.15 -15.37
C LYS A 36 -6.11 9.99 -14.16
N MET A 37 -6.95 9.48 -13.25
CA MET A 37 -7.27 10.18 -12.01
C MET A 37 -6.05 10.31 -11.11
N ALA A 38 -5.25 9.26 -10.98
CA ALA A 38 -4.05 9.28 -10.18
C ALA A 38 -2.95 10.17 -10.78
N GLU A 39 -2.80 10.22 -12.10
CA GLU A 39 -1.89 11.14 -12.79
C GLU A 39 -2.24 12.60 -12.57
N GLN A 40 -3.53 12.96 -12.61
CA GLN A 40 -3.98 14.33 -12.33
C GLN A 40 -3.72 14.77 -10.89
N THR A 41 -3.73 13.84 -9.95
CA THR A 41 -3.61 14.14 -8.52
C THR A 41 -2.16 14.11 -8.03
N SER A 42 -1.31 13.24 -8.61
CA SER A 42 0.08 13.06 -8.19
C SER A 42 1.10 13.87 -8.98
N GLY A 43 0.72 14.41 -10.14
CA GLY A 43 1.64 15.08 -11.07
C GLY A 43 2.71 14.16 -11.66
N GLY A 44 2.54 12.83 -11.54
CA GLY A 44 3.46 11.80 -12.00
C GLY A 44 2.78 10.73 -12.85
N LYS A 45 3.56 9.85 -13.48
CA LYS A 45 3.03 8.70 -14.21
C LYS A 45 2.66 7.60 -13.21
N VAL A 46 1.43 7.11 -13.30
CA VAL A 46 0.91 6.01 -12.49
C VAL A 46 0.68 4.80 -13.39
N LYS A 47 1.15 3.64 -12.95
CA LYS A 47 0.79 2.34 -13.53
C LYS A 47 0.05 1.53 -12.47
N ALA A 48 -1.04 0.90 -12.84
CA ALA A 48 -1.84 0.07 -11.96
C ALA A 48 -2.04 -1.32 -12.55
N ASP A 49 -1.77 -2.36 -11.75
CA ASP A 49 -1.98 -3.76 -12.10
C ASP A 49 -3.01 -4.35 -11.11
N PHE A 50 -4.00 -5.07 -11.63
CA PHE A 50 -5.04 -5.72 -10.84
C PHE A 50 -5.11 -7.22 -11.17
N GLY A 51 -5.53 -8.03 -10.21
CA GLY A 51 -5.69 -9.47 -10.37
C GLY A 51 -4.44 -10.25 -9.96
N THR A 52 -3.77 -10.91 -10.90
CA THR A 52 -2.49 -11.58 -10.61
C THR A 52 -1.36 -10.56 -10.65
N VAL A 53 -0.92 -10.16 -9.49
CA VAL A 53 0.05 -9.07 -9.31
C VAL A 53 1.44 -9.61 -9.07
N ASP A 54 2.43 -9.13 -9.83
CA ASP A 54 3.83 -9.43 -9.57
C ASP A 54 4.33 -8.65 -8.34
N ILE A 55 4.86 -9.39 -7.36
CA ILE A 55 5.44 -8.86 -6.13
C ILE A 55 6.96 -9.08 -6.04
N SER A 56 7.61 -9.41 -7.16
CA SER A 56 9.04 -9.71 -7.19
C SER A 56 9.92 -8.54 -6.74
N ASP A 57 9.46 -7.32 -6.94
CA ASP A 57 10.13 -6.07 -6.53
C ASP A 57 9.81 -5.64 -5.09
N LEU A 58 8.86 -6.30 -4.40
CA LEU A 58 8.66 -6.10 -2.97
C LEU A 58 9.78 -6.82 -2.19
N PRO A 59 10.51 -6.15 -1.27
CA PRO A 59 11.50 -6.79 -0.42
C PRO A 59 10.96 -8.03 0.31
N GLN A 60 11.76 -9.08 0.39
CA GLN A 60 11.30 -10.38 0.91
C GLN A 60 10.79 -10.29 2.36
N ASN A 61 11.41 -9.46 3.20
CA ASN A 61 11.00 -9.23 4.59
C ASN A 61 9.67 -8.47 4.71
N LEU A 62 9.17 -7.88 3.63
CA LEU A 62 7.86 -7.22 3.58
C LEU A 62 6.76 -8.12 3.01
N ARG A 63 7.09 -9.32 2.53
CA ARG A 63 6.10 -10.27 1.99
C ARG A 63 5.47 -11.06 3.12
N TYR A 64 4.21 -10.76 3.43
CA TYR A 64 3.45 -11.57 4.40
C TYR A 64 3.13 -12.94 3.79
N PRO A 65 3.49 -14.06 4.45
CA PRO A 65 3.49 -15.40 3.81
C PRO A 65 2.10 -15.89 3.38
N ASN A 66 1.05 -15.51 4.09
CA ASN A 66 -0.32 -15.97 3.84
C ASN A 66 -1.17 -14.92 3.10
N ALA A 67 -0.55 -13.89 2.51
CA ALA A 67 -1.28 -12.85 1.80
C ALA A 67 -1.31 -13.09 0.30
N VAL A 68 -2.46 -12.79 -0.31
CA VAL A 68 -2.68 -12.80 -1.76
C VAL A 68 -2.66 -11.37 -2.26
N ALA A 69 -1.74 -11.07 -3.19
CA ALA A 69 -1.68 -9.76 -3.82
C ALA A 69 -2.89 -9.55 -4.74
N LYS A 70 -3.56 -8.41 -4.62
CA LYS A 70 -4.77 -8.04 -5.36
C LYS A 70 -4.54 -6.89 -6.31
N ALA A 71 -3.65 -5.96 -5.95
CA ALA A 71 -3.36 -4.82 -6.78
C ALA A 71 -1.97 -4.26 -6.49
N LYS A 72 -1.39 -3.57 -7.48
CA LYS A 72 -0.12 -2.87 -7.39
C LYS A 72 -0.23 -1.56 -8.14
N TRP A 73 0.29 -0.49 -7.53
CA TRP A 73 0.40 0.83 -8.17
C TRP A 73 1.83 1.34 -8.06
N GLN A 74 2.37 1.80 -9.16
CA GLN A 74 3.65 2.48 -9.21
C GLN A 74 3.41 3.97 -9.46
N VAL A 75 3.98 4.80 -8.63
CA VAL A 75 3.92 6.26 -8.75
C VAL A 75 5.33 6.77 -8.95
N ASN A 76 5.59 7.37 -10.10
CA ASN A 76 6.86 7.99 -10.41
C ASN A 76 6.67 9.51 -10.47
N THR A 77 7.30 10.23 -9.55
CA THR A 77 7.32 11.68 -9.50
C THR A 77 8.73 12.20 -9.74
N LYS A 78 8.89 13.51 -9.88
CA LYS A 78 10.22 14.14 -9.99
C LYS A 78 11.08 13.96 -8.74
N ASP A 79 10.44 13.74 -7.58
CA ASP A 79 11.08 13.66 -6.27
C ASP A 79 11.35 12.23 -5.81
N GLY A 80 10.96 11.22 -6.59
CA GLY A 80 11.19 9.82 -6.28
C GLY A 80 10.12 8.89 -6.84
N SER A 81 10.33 7.60 -6.66
CA SER A 81 9.39 6.55 -7.03
C SER A 81 8.89 5.80 -5.80
N GLY A 82 7.60 5.48 -5.80
CA GLY A 82 6.99 4.65 -4.78
C GLY A 82 6.13 3.57 -5.41
N THR A 83 6.05 2.42 -4.76
CA THR A 83 5.16 1.34 -5.17
C THR A 83 4.25 1.01 -4.00
N VAL A 84 2.99 0.80 -4.31
CA VAL A 84 1.94 0.41 -3.36
C VAL A 84 1.40 -0.94 -3.78
N TRP A 85 1.34 -1.88 -2.86
CA TRP A 85 0.69 -3.18 -3.05
C TRP A 85 -0.48 -3.30 -2.08
N ALA A 86 -1.58 -3.85 -2.57
CA ALA A 86 -2.70 -4.26 -1.74
C ALA A 86 -2.78 -5.79 -1.71
N PHE A 87 -2.99 -6.32 -0.50
CA PHE A 87 -3.10 -7.75 -0.24
C PHE A 87 -4.33 -8.04 0.60
N GLU A 88 -4.76 -9.29 0.55
CA GLU A 88 -5.76 -9.85 1.45
C GLU A 88 -5.21 -11.12 2.10
N THR A 89 -5.55 -11.34 3.36
CA THR A 89 -5.27 -12.58 4.09
C THR A 89 -6.44 -12.93 5.01
N LYS A 90 -6.57 -14.23 5.33
CA LYS A 90 -7.54 -14.70 6.32
C LYS A 90 -7.05 -14.57 7.76
N ASP A 91 -5.76 -14.26 7.94
CA ASP A 91 -5.14 -14.13 9.25
C ASP A 91 -5.68 -12.88 9.97
N ALA A 92 -5.74 -12.95 11.28
CA ALA A 92 -6.19 -11.84 12.11
C ALA A 92 -5.24 -10.63 11.99
N ARG A 93 -5.78 -9.40 12.06
CA ARG A 93 -5.01 -8.15 12.02
C ARG A 93 -3.82 -8.15 12.98
N SER A 94 -4.03 -8.64 14.21
CA SER A 94 -2.97 -8.70 15.23
C SER A 94 -1.77 -9.56 14.81
N GLN A 95 -2.00 -10.67 14.11
CA GLN A 95 -0.93 -11.53 13.58
C GLN A 95 -0.14 -10.82 12.49
N VAL A 96 -0.83 -10.15 11.57
CA VAL A 96 -0.21 -9.36 10.50
C VAL A 96 0.63 -8.22 11.08
N VAL A 97 0.10 -7.47 12.03
CA VAL A 97 0.81 -6.39 12.73
C VAL A 97 2.06 -6.90 13.44
N GLN A 98 1.95 -8.03 14.17
CA GLN A 98 3.07 -8.62 14.89
C GLN A 98 4.19 -9.08 13.94
N PHE A 99 3.83 -9.65 12.78
CA PHE A 99 4.79 -10.02 11.75
C PHE A 99 5.64 -8.82 11.32
N TYR A 100 5.01 -7.68 10.98
CA TYR A 100 5.75 -6.51 10.52
C TYR A 100 6.56 -5.84 11.63
N LYS A 101 6.07 -5.79 12.85
CA LYS A 101 6.86 -5.33 14.01
C LYS A 101 8.13 -6.17 14.19
N SER A 102 8.06 -7.47 13.96
CA SER A 102 9.21 -8.38 14.04
C SER A 102 10.13 -8.24 12.82
N ALA A 103 9.57 -8.24 11.61
CA ALA A 103 10.33 -8.17 10.36
C ALA A 103 11.10 -6.85 10.19
N LEU A 104 10.59 -5.78 10.80
CA LEU A 104 11.16 -4.43 10.73
C LEU A 104 11.80 -3.98 12.05
N SER A 105 12.10 -4.91 12.97
CA SER A 105 12.71 -4.58 14.27
C SER A 105 14.06 -3.87 14.17
N GLY A 106 14.80 -4.05 13.06
CA GLY A 106 16.05 -3.35 12.76
C GLY A 106 15.88 -1.99 12.09
N TRP A 107 14.65 -1.55 11.78
CA TRP A 107 14.34 -0.28 11.15
C TRP A 107 13.97 0.78 12.20
N LYS A 108 14.15 2.06 11.85
CA LYS A 108 13.68 3.17 12.69
C LYS A 108 12.15 3.29 12.57
N SER A 109 11.43 3.09 13.66
CA SER A 109 9.98 3.37 13.70
C SER A 109 9.77 4.89 13.74
N SER A 110 9.02 5.42 12.77
CA SER A 110 8.70 6.85 12.71
C SER A 110 7.28 7.17 13.16
N LEU A 111 6.35 6.23 13.01
CA LEU A 111 4.97 6.34 13.47
C LEU A 111 4.37 4.96 13.66
N ALA A 112 3.61 4.80 14.74
CA ALA A 112 2.66 3.71 14.91
C ALA A 112 1.35 4.32 15.41
N SER A 113 0.26 4.08 14.68
CA SER A 113 -1.08 4.55 15.03
C SER A 113 -2.04 3.38 14.94
N GLU A 114 -2.88 3.23 15.95
CA GLU A 114 -3.87 2.15 16.02
C GLU A 114 -5.23 2.73 16.34
N THR A 115 -6.22 2.32 15.58
CA THR A 115 -7.64 2.56 15.80
C THR A 115 -8.35 1.23 15.96
N GLN A 116 -9.67 1.27 16.20
CA GLN A 116 -10.47 0.05 16.35
C GLN A 116 -10.34 -0.88 15.13
N ASP A 117 -10.32 -0.32 13.90
CA ASP A 117 -10.41 -1.10 12.66
C ASP A 117 -9.11 -1.10 11.84
N MET A 118 -8.15 -0.26 12.18
CA MET A 118 -6.93 -0.07 11.39
C MET A 118 -5.69 0.14 12.26
N THR A 119 -4.58 -0.43 11.80
CA THR A 119 -3.24 -0.14 12.34
C THR A 119 -2.37 0.39 11.21
N MET A 120 -1.71 1.52 11.43
CA MET A 120 -0.72 2.09 10.53
C MET A 120 0.66 2.03 11.18
N LEU A 121 1.62 1.49 10.45
CA LEU A 121 3.03 1.41 10.85
C LEU A 121 3.88 2.13 9.80
N MET A 122 4.82 2.96 10.24
CA MET A 122 5.77 3.65 9.37
C MET A 122 7.19 3.41 9.86
N TYR A 123 8.06 3.01 8.97
CA TYR A 123 9.46 2.73 9.24
C TYR A 123 10.37 3.35 8.18
N ALA A 124 11.59 3.66 8.60
CA ALA A 124 12.68 4.04 7.72
C ALA A 124 13.87 3.11 7.92
N SER A 125 14.63 2.80 6.87
CA SER A 125 15.88 2.10 6.99
C SER A 125 16.87 2.92 7.83
N GLN A 126 17.94 2.28 8.37
CA GLN A 126 18.90 2.97 9.22
C GLN A 126 19.61 4.14 8.51
N ASP A 127 19.82 4.02 7.18
CA ASP A 127 20.41 5.05 6.32
C ASP A 127 19.39 6.02 5.72
N GLU A 128 18.10 5.87 6.07
CA GLU A 128 16.98 6.70 5.62
C GLU A 128 16.79 6.76 4.09
N LYS A 129 17.29 5.76 3.37
CA LYS A 129 17.10 5.64 1.92
C LYS A 129 15.82 4.91 1.55
N GLU A 130 15.31 4.06 2.43
CA GLU A 130 14.11 3.27 2.21
C GLU A 130 13.06 3.64 3.25
N PHE A 131 11.82 3.76 2.80
CA PHE A 131 10.67 4.05 3.64
C PHE A 131 9.57 3.04 3.35
N VAL A 132 8.94 2.56 4.41
CA VAL A 132 7.77 1.68 4.31
C VAL A 132 6.65 2.22 5.18
N MET A 133 5.45 2.25 4.61
CA MET A 133 4.21 2.48 5.34
C MET A 133 3.32 1.26 5.14
N ILE A 134 2.82 0.71 6.23
CA ILE A 134 1.99 -0.49 6.25
C ILE A 134 0.67 -0.12 6.92
N ASN A 135 -0.42 -0.25 6.18
CA ASN A 135 -1.78 -0.12 6.69
C ASN A 135 -2.41 -1.50 6.76
N VAL A 136 -2.90 -1.88 7.93
CA VAL A 136 -3.55 -3.16 8.20
C VAL A 136 -4.94 -2.87 8.72
N SER A 137 -5.98 -3.29 8.00
CA SER A 137 -7.37 -3.08 8.36
C SER A 137 -8.13 -4.40 8.47
N SER A 138 -9.00 -4.49 9.46
CA SER A 138 -9.93 -5.61 9.61
C SER A 138 -11.03 -5.52 8.58
N GLN A 139 -11.43 -6.67 8.02
CA GLN A 139 -12.60 -6.84 7.15
C GLN A 139 -13.41 -8.04 7.62
N ASP A 140 -14.66 -8.15 7.18
CA ASP A 140 -15.56 -9.28 7.53
C ASP A 140 -14.96 -10.64 7.17
N SER A 141 -14.15 -10.71 6.11
CA SER A 141 -13.55 -11.94 5.59
C SER A 141 -12.09 -12.16 5.97
N GLY A 142 -11.51 -11.31 6.83
CA GLY A 142 -10.10 -11.39 7.23
C GLY A 142 -9.44 -10.02 7.40
N THR A 143 -8.27 -9.85 6.81
CA THR A 143 -7.47 -8.63 6.94
C THR A 143 -7.05 -8.12 5.57
N GLN A 144 -7.25 -6.84 5.33
CA GLN A 144 -6.67 -6.12 4.20
C GLN A 144 -5.35 -5.48 4.64
N LEU A 145 -4.36 -5.61 3.78
CA LEU A 145 -3.02 -5.10 3.99
C LEU A 145 -2.61 -4.24 2.81
N GLN A 146 -2.11 -3.05 3.08
CA GLN A 146 -1.53 -2.17 2.08
C GLN A 146 -0.10 -1.82 2.48
N ILE A 147 0.84 -2.04 1.57
CA ILE A 147 2.25 -1.72 1.75
C ILE A 147 2.62 -0.65 0.75
N THR A 148 3.10 0.48 1.24
CA THR A 148 3.75 1.51 0.42
C THR A 148 5.25 1.45 0.70
N TYR A 149 6.04 1.22 -0.33
CA TYR A 149 7.49 1.20 -0.26
C TYR A 149 8.10 2.23 -1.20
N THR A 150 9.02 3.00 -0.68
CA THR A 150 9.72 4.05 -1.41
C THR A 150 11.21 3.89 -1.19
N LYS A 151 11.98 3.99 -2.28
CA LYS A 151 13.44 4.02 -2.27
C LYS A 151 13.91 5.31 -2.93
N LYS A 152 14.82 6.03 -2.26
CA LYS A 152 15.47 7.24 -2.77
C LYS A 152 16.65 6.90 -3.67
#